data_d967a8e514ae050a48f29e99a15d9ab4
#
_entry.id   d967a8e514ae050a48f29e99a15d9ab4
#
_cell.length_a   1.000
_cell.length_b   1.000
_cell.length_c   1.000
_cell.angle_alpha   90.00
_cell.angle_beta   90.00
_cell.angle_gamma   90.00
#
_symmetry.space_group_name_H-M   'P 1'
#
loop_
_entity.id
_entity.type
_entity.pdbx_description
1 polymer ?
#
loop_
_entity_poly.entity_id
_entity_poly.type
_entity_poly.pdbx_seq_one_letter_code
_entity_poly.pdbx_strand_id
1 'polypeptide(L)'
;YKSSSADTMNSKTYPRTNDFQTVYLNTVIKNPAIMVGDYTIYNDFVNDPVLFEKNNVLYHYPINKDRLIIGKFCSIACGAKFLFNSANHTLGSLSNYTFPIFFEEWNLDKGDVTSAWDNKGDIVIGNDVWIGYEAVIMAGVHIGNGAVIASRAVVTKDVPPYTIVGGTSAREIRKR
;
A
#
# COMPACT_ATOMS: atom_id res chain seq x y z
N TYR A 1 -32.74 -6.48 -3.97
CA TYR A 1 -31.51 -7.26 -4.20
C TYR A 1 -30.62 -7.06 -2.97
N LYS A 2 -30.53 -8.09 -2.10
CA LYS A 2 -29.61 -8.14 -0.97
C LYS A 2 -28.21 -8.34 -1.55
N SER A 3 -27.28 -7.40 -1.34
CA SER A 3 -25.87 -7.66 -1.59
C SER A 3 -25.41 -8.75 -0.61
N SER A 4 -25.08 -9.91 -1.15
CA SER A 4 -24.42 -10.95 -0.38
C SER A 4 -23.08 -10.38 0.10
N SER A 5 -22.93 -10.25 1.43
CA SER A 5 -21.61 -10.14 2.04
C SER A 5 -20.80 -11.34 1.55
N ALA A 6 -19.73 -11.09 0.83
CA ALA A 6 -18.79 -12.14 0.48
C ALA A 6 -18.24 -12.68 1.81
N ASP A 7 -18.65 -13.89 2.18
CA ASP A 7 -18.09 -14.59 3.33
C ASP A 7 -16.57 -14.69 3.12
N THR A 8 -15.80 -14.04 3.97
CA THR A 8 -14.35 -14.23 3.98
C THR A 8 -14.06 -15.68 4.35
N MET A 9 -13.37 -16.40 3.47
CA MET A 9 -13.15 -17.85 3.67
C MET A 9 -12.25 -18.19 4.85
N ASN A 10 -11.46 -17.26 5.38
CA ASN A 10 -10.65 -17.47 6.58
C ASN A 10 -11.17 -16.62 7.75
N SER A 11 -11.63 -17.31 8.78
CA SER A 11 -12.19 -16.68 10.00
C SER A 11 -11.14 -16.43 11.09
N LYS A 12 -9.95 -17.02 11.00
CA LYS A 12 -8.89 -16.89 12.02
C LYS A 12 -7.86 -15.81 11.62
N THR A 13 -7.34 -15.11 12.61
CA THR A 13 -6.34 -14.06 12.39
C THR A 13 -4.94 -14.64 12.16
N TYR A 14 -4.54 -15.62 12.94
CA TYR A 14 -3.21 -16.20 12.89
C TYR A 14 -3.21 -17.54 12.14
N PRO A 15 -2.51 -17.67 11.00
CA PRO A 15 -2.52 -18.91 10.22
C PRO A 15 -1.82 -20.09 10.92
N ARG A 16 -0.86 -19.81 11.81
CA ARG A 16 -0.07 -20.83 12.50
C ARG A 16 -0.33 -20.81 14.00
N THR A 17 -0.29 -22.00 14.61
CA THR A 17 -0.37 -22.15 16.08
C THR A 17 0.90 -21.58 16.73
N ASN A 18 0.72 -20.81 17.80
CA ASN A 18 1.80 -20.17 18.56
C ASN A 18 2.71 -19.22 17.76
N ASP A 19 2.25 -18.73 16.61
CA ASP A 19 2.89 -17.69 15.83
C ASP A 19 1.99 -16.45 15.77
N PHE A 20 2.40 -15.38 16.46
CA PHE A 20 1.69 -14.10 16.52
C PHE A 20 2.35 -13.02 15.64
N GLN A 21 3.39 -13.37 14.90
CA GLN A 21 4.09 -12.47 13.99
C GLN A 21 3.52 -12.49 12.57
N THR A 22 2.68 -13.48 12.25
CA THR A 22 2.05 -13.60 10.93
C THR A 22 0.54 -13.58 11.07
N VAL A 23 -0.12 -12.74 10.28
CA VAL A 23 -1.59 -12.62 10.26
C VAL A 23 -2.14 -12.85 8.85
N TYR A 24 -3.38 -13.34 8.76
CA TYR A 24 -4.19 -13.17 7.57
C TYR A 24 -4.62 -11.70 7.51
N LEU A 25 -4.11 -10.98 6.54
CA LEU A 25 -4.18 -9.52 6.54
C LEU A 25 -5.62 -8.98 6.46
N ASN A 26 -6.50 -9.65 5.70
CA ASN A 26 -7.90 -9.26 5.60
C ASN A 26 -8.67 -9.29 6.92
N THR A 27 -8.20 -10.05 7.92
CA THR A 27 -8.87 -10.17 9.24
C THR A 27 -8.56 -9.02 10.19
N VAL A 28 -7.52 -8.23 9.90
CA VAL A 28 -7.07 -7.12 10.77
C VAL A 28 -7.31 -5.74 10.16
N ILE A 29 -7.78 -5.69 8.92
CA ILE A 29 -8.11 -4.44 8.24
C ILE A 29 -9.50 -3.94 8.67
N LYS A 30 -9.59 -2.66 9.01
CA LYS A 30 -10.83 -1.97 9.39
C LYS A 30 -11.17 -0.82 8.45
N ASN A 31 -10.18 -0.22 7.79
CA ASN A 31 -10.38 0.88 6.86
C ASN A 31 -11.03 0.38 5.57
N PRO A 32 -12.24 0.87 5.19
CA PRO A 32 -12.94 0.42 3.98
C PRO A 32 -12.21 0.78 2.67
N ALA A 33 -11.26 1.70 2.71
CA ALA A 33 -10.41 2.04 1.57
C ALA A 33 -9.23 1.07 1.38
N ILE A 34 -9.09 0.07 2.25
CA ILE A 34 -8.09 -0.99 2.15
C ILE A 34 -8.82 -2.31 1.95
N MET A 35 -8.65 -2.92 0.79
CA MET A 35 -9.28 -4.19 0.43
C MET A 35 -8.19 -5.26 0.25
N VAL A 36 -8.34 -6.36 0.97
CA VAL A 36 -7.37 -7.46 0.94
C VAL A 36 -8.09 -8.77 0.67
N GLY A 37 -7.59 -9.51 -0.32
CA GLY A 37 -8.11 -10.84 -0.67
C GLY A 37 -7.75 -11.90 0.36
N ASP A 38 -8.48 -13.03 0.27
CA ASP A 38 -8.30 -14.17 1.19
C ASP A 38 -6.89 -14.75 1.12
N TYR A 39 -6.43 -15.29 2.24
CA TYR A 39 -5.15 -15.98 2.38
C TYR A 39 -3.90 -15.11 2.12
N THR A 40 -4.05 -13.81 1.95
CA THR A 40 -2.91 -12.88 1.95
C THR A 40 -2.37 -12.74 3.36
N ILE A 41 -1.06 -12.96 3.53
CA ILE A 41 -0.40 -12.90 4.82
C ILE A 41 0.52 -11.69 4.92
N TYR A 42 0.62 -11.16 6.14
CA TYR A 42 1.62 -10.17 6.51
C TYR A 42 2.42 -10.69 7.71
N ASN A 43 3.74 -10.65 7.61
CA ASN A 43 4.65 -11.01 8.71
C ASN A 43 5.36 -9.77 9.22
N ASP A 44 5.36 -9.57 10.54
CA ASP A 44 6.13 -8.51 11.19
C ASP A 44 6.72 -9.03 12.50
N PHE A 45 8.05 -9.04 12.60
CA PHE A 45 8.78 -9.44 13.80
C PHE A 45 9.35 -8.24 14.57
N VAL A 46 9.07 -7.01 14.13
CA VAL A 46 9.49 -5.75 14.77
C VAL A 46 8.32 -5.12 15.50
N ASN A 47 7.15 -5.09 14.86
CA ASN A 47 5.92 -4.53 15.41
C ASN A 47 4.82 -5.59 15.44
N ASP A 48 3.70 -5.27 16.10
CA ASP A 48 2.51 -6.10 16.04
C ASP A 48 1.89 -6.05 14.63
N PRO A 49 1.80 -7.18 13.91
CA PRO A 49 1.27 -7.21 12.55
C PRO A 49 -0.20 -6.79 12.45
N VAL A 50 -0.96 -6.84 13.54
CA VAL A 50 -2.34 -6.33 13.61
C VAL A 50 -2.40 -4.83 13.34
N LEU A 51 -1.32 -4.10 13.56
CA LEU A 51 -1.21 -2.65 13.34
C LEU A 51 -0.78 -2.28 11.91
N PHE A 52 -0.97 -3.16 10.95
CA PHE A 52 -0.59 -2.95 9.54
C PHE A 52 -1.09 -1.61 8.98
N GLU A 53 -2.34 -1.25 9.20
CA GLU A 53 -2.90 0.01 8.69
C GLU A 53 -2.10 1.23 9.18
N LYS A 54 -1.70 1.22 10.45
CA LYS A 54 -0.94 2.31 11.06
C LYS A 54 0.52 2.34 10.64
N ASN A 55 1.15 1.16 10.58
CA ASN A 55 2.59 1.06 10.46
C ASN A 55 3.07 0.96 9.01
N ASN A 56 2.24 0.48 8.10
CA ASN A 56 2.63 0.11 6.74
C ASN A 56 1.93 0.94 5.66
N VAL A 57 0.74 1.48 5.93
CA VAL A 57 -0.04 2.30 4.99
C VAL A 57 0.12 3.77 5.38
N LEU A 58 0.95 4.50 4.65
CA LEU A 58 1.42 5.82 5.04
C LEU A 58 0.88 6.91 4.12
N TYR A 59 0.59 8.08 4.69
CA TYR A 59 0.05 9.25 3.96
C TYR A 59 -1.26 8.94 3.22
N HIS A 60 -2.05 8.04 3.77
CA HIS A 60 -3.33 7.61 3.23
C HIS A 60 -4.47 8.34 3.96
N TYR A 61 -5.03 9.34 3.33
CA TYR A 61 -6.09 10.18 3.91
C TYR A 61 -7.35 10.18 3.03
N PRO A 62 -8.54 10.19 3.63
CA PRO A 62 -9.82 10.11 2.90
C PRO A 62 -10.01 11.16 1.82
N ILE A 63 -9.36 12.32 1.95
CA ILE A 63 -9.46 13.43 1.01
C ILE A 63 -9.03 13.04 -0.42
N ASN A 64 -8.07 12.11 -0.56
CA ASN A 64 -7.59 11.66 -1.85
C ASN A 64 -8.50 10.64 -2.52
N LYS A 65 -9.39 9.99 -1.76
CA LYS A 65 -10.24 8.88 -2.23
C LYS A 65 -9.45 7.73 -2.89
N ASP A 66 -8.15 7.65 -2.61
CA ASP A 66 -7.28 6.58 -3.09
C ASP A 66 -7.43 5.33 -2.21
N ARG A 67 -7.14 4.17 -2.80
CA ARG A 67 -7.37 2.86 -2.18
C ARG A 67 -6.12 2.00 -2.26
N LEU A 68 -5.98 1.12 -1.26
CA LEU A 68 -5.05 -0.01 -1.31
C LEU A 68 -5.85 -1.28 -1.64
N ILE A 69 -5.55 -1.89 -2.78
CA ILE A 69 -6.21 -3.12 -3.21
C ILE A 69 -5.16 -4.21 -3.32
N ILE A 70 -5.30 -5.27 -2.53
CA ILE A 70 -4.38 -6.41 -2.50
C ILE A 70 -5.17 -7.68 -2.83
N GLY A 71 -4.68 -8.46 -3.77
CA GLY A 71 -5.29 -9.72 -4.19
C GLY A 71 -5.16 -10.83 -3.15
N LYS A 72 -5.43 -12.06 -3.58
CA LYS A 72 -5.37 -13.28 -2.77
C LYS A 72 -3.98 -13.91 -2.81
N PHE A 73 -3.66 -14.68 -1.76
CA PHE A 73 -2.44 -15.49 -1.68
C PHE A 73 -1.14 -14.68 -1.79
N CYS A 74 -1.17 -13.40 -1.45
CA CYS A 74 0.05 -12.60 -1.40
C CYS A 74 0.83 -12.86 -0.12
N SER A 75 2.15 -12.69 -0.19
CA SER A 75 3.05 -12.76 0.96
C SER A 75 3.76 -11.42 1.12
N ILE A 76 3.47 -10.71 2.21
CA ILE A 76 4.02 -9.40 2.49
C ILE A 76 4.97 -9.51 3.68
N ALA A 77 6.24 -9.18 3.45
CA ALA A 77 7.27 -9.27 4.47
C ALA A 77 7.30 -8.06 5.41
N CYS A 78 7.97 -8.25 6.53
CA CYS A 78 8.18 -7.24 7.57
C CYS A 78 8.70 -5.92 7.00
N GLY A 79 8.11 -4.83 7.44
CA GLY A 79 8.56 -3.48 7.12
C GLY A 79 8.19 -2.99 5.72
N ALA A 80 7.49 -3.76 4.90
CA ALA A 80 6.97 -3.27 3.61
C ALA A 80 6.08 -2.04 3.83
N LYS A 81 6.22 -1.00 2.99
CA LYS A 81 5.48 0.26 3.10
C LYS A 81 4.73 0.56 1.82
N PHE A 82 3.55 1.14 1.98
CA PHE A 82 2.70 1.64 0.91
C PHE A 82 2.53 3.14 1.10
N LEU A 83 3.18 3.94 0.26
CA LEU A 83 3.15 5.40 0.34
C LEU A 83 2.09 5.95 -0.59
N PHE A 84 1.10 6.61 -0.02
CA PHE A 84 -0.03 7.18 -0.74
C PHE A 84 0.19 8.64 -1.14
N ASN A 85 -0.79 9.20 -1.82
CA ASN A 85 -0.66 10.44 -2.57
C ASN A 85 -0.32 11.67 -1.73
N SER A 86 -0.71 11.72 -0.45
CA SER A 86 -0.32 12.83 0.42
C SER A 86 1.16 12.85 0.80
N ALA A 87 1.96 11.85 0.39
CA ALA A 87 3.41 11.88 0.47
C ALA A 87 4.06 12.65 -0.69
N ASN A 88 3.29 12.95 -1.74
CA ASN A 88 3.79 13.67 -2.91
C ASN A 88 3.71 15.18 -2.70
N HIS A 89 4.53 15.91 -3.43
CA HIS A 89 4.39 17.35 -3.65
C HIS A 89 4.08 17.60 -5.12
N THR A 90 3.30 18.63 -5.42
CA THR A 90 3.09 19.00 -6.82
C THR A 90 4.34 19.57 -7.43
N LEU A 91 4.70 19.06 -8.62
CA LEU A 91 5.83 19.59 -9.39
C LEU A 91 5.45 20.80 -10.25
N GLY A 92 4.16 21.13 -10.34
CA GLY A 92 3.64 22.30 -11.04
C GLY A 92 3.75 23.60 -10.26
N SER A 93 4.16 23.54 -8.98
CA SER A 93 4.35 24.74 -8.14
C SER A 93 5.75 25.33 -8.29
N LEU A 94 5.86 26.64 -8.11
CA LEU A 94 7.15 27.34 -8.04
C LEU A 94 7.96 27.00 -6.77
N SER A 95 7.31 26.45 -5.76
CA SER A 95 7.92 26.06 -4.49
C SER A 95 7.53 24.63 -4.11
N ASN A 96 8.48 23.89 -3.55
CA ASN A 96 8.21 22.58 -2.96
C ASN A 96 7.52 22.67 -1.59
N TYR A 97 7.43 23.84 -1.00
CA TYR A 97 6.72 24.03 0.25
C TYR A 97 5.20 23.96 0.04
N THR A 98 4.52 23.22 0.91
CA THR A 98 3.08 22.92 0.78
C THR A 98 2.20 24.04 1.36
N PHE A 99 2.34 25.26 0.84
CA PHE A 99 1.56 26.43 1.28
C PHE A 99 0.05 26.17 1.41
N PRO A 100 -0.62 25.47 0.48
CA PRO A 100 -2.06 25.25 0.56
C PRO A 100 -2.50 24.48 1.82
N ILE A 101 -1.62 23.64 2.41
CA ILE A 101 -1.92 22.92 3.64
C ILE A 101 -1.91 23.87 4.84
N PHE A 102 -1.06 24.88 4.80
CA PHE A 102 -0.85 25.85 5.89
C PHE A 102 -1.50 27.21 5.58
N PHE A 103 -2.66 27.18 4.92
CA PHE A 103 -3.34 28.39 4.43
C PHE A 103 -3.63 29.40 5.56
N GLU A 104 -3.92 28.96 6.78
CA GLU A 104 -4.18 29.84 7.93
C GLU A 104 -2.90 30.59 8.35
N GLU A 105 -1.78 29.89 8.44
CA GLU A 105 -0.47 30.45 8.82
C GLU A 105 -0.03 31.55 7.84
N TRP A 106 -0.27 31.34 6.55
CA TRP A 106 0.15 32.25 5.50
C TRP A 106 -0.94 33.23 5.04
N ASN A 107 -2.07 33.27 5.77
CA ASN A 107 -3.22 34.11 5.45
C ASN A 107 -3.65 34.03 3.99
N LEU A 108 -3.71 32.79 3.49
CA LEU A 108 -4.19 32.48 2.14
C LEU A 108 -5.67 32.13 2.19
N ASP A 109 -6.35 32.30 1.06
CA ASP A 109 -7.71 31.78 0.92
C ASP A 109 -7.69 30.25 1.12
N LYS A 110 -8.71 29.74 1.81
CA LYS A 110 -8.93 28.31 1.94
C LYS A 110 -9.34 27.74 0.58
N GLY A 111 -8.36 27.52 -0.27
CA GLY A 111 -8.55 26.87 -1.54
C GLY A 111 -8.65 25.34 -1.43
N ASP A 112 -8.40 24.66 -2.53
CA ASP A 112 -8.27 23.20 -2.53
C ASP A 112 -6.89 22.81 -1.98
N VAL A 113 -6.86 22.30 -0.73
CA VAL A 113 -5.63 21.83 -0.09
C VAL A 113 -4.98 20.68 -0.88
N THR A 114 -5.75 19.95 -1.69
CA THR A 114 -5.21 18.87 -2.52
C THR A 114 -4.34 19.38 -3.66
N SER A 115 -4.36 20.68 -3.97
CA SER A 115 -3.45 21.31 -4.92
C SER A 115 -1.98 21.27 -4.47
N ALA A 116 -1.71 20.94 -3.22
CA ALA A 116 -0.36 20.81 -2.68
C ALA A 116 0.40 19.56 -3.17
N TRP A 117 -0.31 18.58 -3.71
CA TRP A 117 0.27 17.31 -4.18
C TRP A 117 -0.41 16.76 -5.43
N ASP A 118 0.32 15.91 -6.16
CA ASP A 118 -0.22 15.21 -7.33
C ASP A 118 -0.84 13.88 -6.90
N ASN A 119 -2.11 13.64 -7.27
CA ASN A 119 -2.80 12.39 -7.01
C ASN A 119 -2.57 11.42 -8.19
N LYS A 120 -1.89 10.30 -7.91
CA LYS A 120 -1.56 9.25 -8.88
C LYS A 120 -2.52 8.06 -8.85
N GLY A 121 -3.55 8.11 -8.01
CA GLY A 121 -4.55 7.06 -7.88
C GLY A 121 -4.19 5.96 -6.89
N ASP A 122 -4.88 4.83 -7.03
CA ASP A 122 -4.81 3.67 -6.16
C ASP A 122 -3.47 2.93 -6.24
N ILE A 123 -3.11 2.21 -5.18
CA ILE A 123 -2.10 1.14 -5.23
C ILE A 123 -2.85 -0.18 -5.40
N VAL A 124 -2.53 -0.93 -6.46
CA VAL A 124 -3.19 -2.20 -6.78
C VAL A 124 -2.16 -3.32 -6.87
N ILE A 125 -2.35 -4.32 -6.02
CA ILE A 125 -1.51 -5.53 -5.97
C ILE A 125 -2.34 -6.71 -6.45
N GLY A 126 -1.88 -7.43 -7.44
CA GLY A 126 -2.54 -8.63 -7.97
C GLY A 126 -2.51 -9.81 -7.00
N ASN A 127 -2.84 -11.00 -7.50
CA ASN A 127 -2.80 -12.23 -6.72
C ASN A 127 -1.40 -12.86 -6.74
N ASP A 128 -1.08 -13.68 -5.73
CA ASP A 128 0.18 -14.43 -5.66
C ASP A 128 1.44 -13.54 -5.79
N VAL A 129 1.39 -12.34 -5.22
CA VAL A 129 2.51 -11.39 -5.23
C VAL A 129 3.33 -11.58 -3.96
N TRP A 130 4.66 -11.62 -4.12
CA TRP A 130 5.58 -11.57 -3.00
C TRP A 130 6.22 -10.20 -2.89
N ILE A 131 5.98 -9.50 -1.76
CA ILE A 131 6.59 -8.22 -1.43
C ILE A 131 7.65 -8.47 -0.37
N GLY A 132 8.91 -8.23 -0.73
CA GLY A 132 10.09 -8.49 0.10
C GLY A 132 10.24 -7.51 1.27
N TYR A 133 11.14 -7.86 2.18
CA TYR A 133 11.47 -7.13 3.39
C TYR A 133 11.77 -5.65 3.11
N GLU A 134 11.12 -4.75 3.85
CA GLU A 134 11.29 -3.29 3.74
C GLU A 134 11.14 -2.71 2.33
N ALA A 135 10.45 -3.39 1.42
CA ALA A 135 10.12 -2.82 0.12
C ALA A 135 9.15 -1.64 0.25
N VAL A 136 9.25 -0.67 -0.63
CA VAL A 136 8.40 0.52 -0.66
C VAL A 136 7.64 0.57 -1.98
N ILE A 137 6.31 0.60 -1.89
CA ILE A 137 5.42 0.74 -3.04
C ILE A 137 4.87 2.16 -3.07
N MET A 138 5.12 2.87 -4.16
CA MET A 138 4.72 4.26 -4.31
C MET A 138 3.29 4.40 -4.83
N ALA A 139 2.69 5.56 -4.58
CA ALA A 139 1.33 5.90 -5.00
C ALA A 139 1.10 5.65 -6.49
N GLY A 140 -0.07 5.11 -6.83
CA GLY A 140 -0.51 4.86 -8.20
C GLY A 140 0.12 3.63 -8.87
N VAL A 141 0.96 2.85 -8.17
CA VAL A 141 1.62 1.66 -8.73
C VAL A 141 0.67 0.46 -8.78
N HIS A 142 0.65 -0.21 -9.92
CA HIS A 142 -0.03 -1.49 -10.12
C HIS A 142 0.99 -2.62 -10.27
N ILE A 143 0.84 -3.68 -9.47
CA ILE A 143 1.70 -4.87 -9.48
C ILE A 143 0.89 -6.06 -9.98
N GLY A 144 1.33 -6.66 -11.08
CA GLY A 144 0.66 -7.78 -11.73
C GLY A 144 0.73 -9.08 -10.92
N ASN A 145 -0.19 -10.01 -11.24
CA ASN A 145 -0.25 -11.32 -10.61
C ASN A 145 1.10 -12.05 -10.65
N GLY A 146 1.46 -12.71 -9.57
CA GLY A 146 2.66 -13.54 -9.51
C GLY A 146 3.99 -12.76 -9.53
N ALA A 147 3.97 -11.44 -9.44
CA ALA A 147 5.18 -10.64 -9.39
C ALA A 147 5.94 -10.82 -8.06
N VAL A 148 7.23 -10.54 -8.09
CA VAL A 148 8.11 -10.56 -6.92
C VAL A 148 8.81 -9.22 -6.80
N ILE A 149 8.63 -8.58 -5.66
CA ILE A 149 9.32 -7.35 -5.30
C ILE A 149 10.46 -7.69 -4.34
N ALA A 150 11.69 -7.46 -4.75
CA ALA A 150 12.86 -7.77 -3.94
C ALA A 150 12.91 -6.92 -2.67
N SER A 151 13.61 -7.44 -1.66
CA SER A 151 13.83 -6.72 -0.39
C SER A 151 14.44 -5.33 -0.64
N ARG A 152 13.92 -4.34 0.10
CA ARG A 152 14.35 -2.92 0.00
C ARG A 152 14.21 -2.27 -1.38
N ALA A 153 13.46 -2.88 -2.29
CA ALA A 153 13.15 -2.25 -3.56
C ALA A 153 12.20 -1.05 -3.36
N VAL A 154 12.40 0.00 -4.16
CA VAL A 154 11.49 1.14 -4.24
C VAL A 154 10.76 1.09 -5.58
N VAL A 155 9.49 0.69 -5.57
CA VAL A 155 8.69 0.50 -6.77
C VAL A 155 7.98 1.79 -7.12
N THR A 156 8.40 2.41 -8.21
CA THR A 156 7.91 3.72 -8.68
C THR A 156 7.08 3.63 -9.97
N LYS A 157 7.00 2.44 -10.58
CA LYS A 157 6.29 2.16 -11.82
C LYS A 157 5.58 0.82 -11.73
N ASP A 158 4.60 0.62 -12.58
CA ASP A 158 3.87 -0.65 -12.68
C ASP A 158 4.83 -1.82 -12.93
N VAL A 159 4.48 -2.97 -12.34
CA VAL A 159 5.24 -4.21 -12.47
C VAL A 159 4.39 -5.21 -13.25
N PRO A 160 4.87 -5.70 -14.42
CA PRO A 160 4.14 -6.71 -15.17
C PRO A 160 3.95 -8.02 -14.39
N PRO A 161 2.92 -8.82 -14.73
CA PRO A 161 2.73 -10.12 -14.10
C PRO A 161 3.99 -11.02 -14.23
N TYR A 162 4.20 -11.86 -13.21
CA TYR A 162 5.28 -12.86 -13.18
C TYR A 162 6.68 -12.28 -13.42
N THR A 163 6.90 -11.05 -12.98
CA THR A 163 8.15 -10.32 -13.13
C THR A 163 8.79 -10.12 -11.76
N ILE A 164 10.10 -10.34 -11.68
CA ILE A 164 10.92 -10.05 -10.51
C ILE A 164 11.59 -8.70 -10.71
N VAL A 165 11.32 -7.76 -9.80
CA VAL A 165 11.93 -6.42 -9.81
C VAL A 165 12.70 -6.16 -8.52
N GLY A 166 13.73 -5.32 -8.59
CA GLY A 166 14.53 -4.94 -7.44
C GLY A 166 15.30 -3.64 -7.67
N GLY A 167 15.83 -3.11 -6.59
CA GLY A 167 16.63 -1.88 -6.59
C GLY A 167 15.84 -0.60 -6.30
N THR A 168 16.55 0.51 -6.23
CA THR A 168 16.04 1.87 -5.99
C THR A 168 16.47 2.78 -7.15
N SER A 169 15.59 3.17 -8.10
CA SER A 169 14.20 2.67 -8.26
C SER A 169 14.19 1.24 -8.84
N ALA A 170 13.16 0.48 -8.51
CA ALA A 170 13.06 -0.93 -8.92
C ALA A 170 13.04 -1.07 -10.45
N ARG A 171 13.78 -2.06 -10.94
CA ARG A 171 13.86 -2.45 -12.35
C ARG A 171 13.68 -3.94 -12.49
N GLU A 172 13.26 -4.38 -13.67
CA GLU A 172 13.16 -5.81 -13.96
C GLU A 172 14.53 -6.48 -13.83
N ILE A 173 14.56 -7.56 -13.05
CA ILE A 173 15.71 -8.46 -12.93
C ILE A 173 15.54 -9.61 -13.91
N ARG A 174 14.37 -10.26 -13.91
CA ARG A 174 14.00 -11.34 -14.83
C ARG A 174 12.52 -11.68 -14.72
N LYS A 175 12.03 -12.50 -15.62
CA LYS A 175 10.75 -13.19 -15.48
C LYS A 175 10.84 -14.32 -14.45
N ARG A 176 9.72 -14.57 -13.79
CA ARG A 176 9.56 -15.69 -12.84
C ARG A 176 9.42 -17.01 -13.56
#